data_d817782af7fbe91b21dc27db1bf343eb
#
_entry.id   d817782af7fbe91b21dc27db1bf343eb
#
_cell.length_a   1.000
_cell.length_b   1.000
_cell.length_c   1.000
_cell.angle_alpha   90.00
_cell.angle_beta   90.00
_cell.angle_gamma   90.00
#
_symmetry.space_group_name_H-M   'P 1'
#
loop_
_entity.id
_entity.type
_entity.pdbx_description
1 polymer ?
#
loop_
_entity_poly.entity_id
_entity_poly.type
_entity_poly.pdbx_seq_one_letter_code
_entity_poly.pdbx_strand_id
1 'polypeptide(L)'
;MLELETNAMKRLHIKNFGPVKEANLTLGRVNIITGLQSSGKSCVLKTACYCSWVEKRLELSQKVNGFGDGSAFIDIMAKYYQMAGYIHDDTYIEYETRYLKFSYDHSSKTFLMNWKSKRWEYKRPKISYVPADRNLVAAIPGWSSLSMDGNMIEFMSDWDRARKFLKREENFLDLGMTYSYDSLSNSD
;
A
#
# COMPACT_ATOMS: atom_id res chain seq x y z
N MET A 1 -24.23 7.14 23.53
CA MET A 1 -23.16 7.99 22.94
C MET A 1 -22.08 7.01 22.52
N LEU A 2 -22.08 6.61 21.24
CA LEU A 2 -21.04 5.76 20.70
C LEU A 2 -19.76 6.61 20.64
N GLU A 3 -18.82 6.34 21.53
CA GLU A 3 -17.46 6.82 21.37
C GLU A 3 -16.97 6.29 20.02
N LEU A 4 -16.89 7.18 19.04
CA LEU A 4 -16.11 6.96 17.85
C LEU A 4 -14.67 6.75 18.34
N GLU A 5 -14.27 5.47 18.48
CA GLU A 5 -12.87 5.11 18.65
C GLU A 5 -12.08 5.95 17.66
N THR A 6 -11.29 6.86 18.16
CA THR A 6 -10.36 7.68 17.39
C THR A 6 -9.44 6.70 16.66
N ASN A 7 -9.84 6.41 15.43
CA ASN A 7 -9.23 5.40 14.59
C ASN A 7 -7.75 5.72 14.47
N ALA A 8 -6.92 4.75 14.79
CA ALA A 8 -5.49 4.84 14.98
C ALA A 8 -4.83 5.74 13.93
N MET A 9 -4.48 6.95 14.31
CA MET A 9 -3.78 7.90 13.46
C MET A 9 -2.44 7.28 13.05
N LYS A 10 -2.24 7.07 11.76
CA LYS A 10 -0.96 6.71 11.18
C LYS A 10 -0.27 8.00 10.78
N ARG A 11 1.01 8.14 11.11
CA ARG A 11 1.82 9.28 10.69
C ARG A 11 2.84 8.79 9.67
N LEU A 12 3.01 9.56 8.62
CA LEU A 12 3.98 9.31 7.58
C LEU A 12 4.77 10.59 7.32
N HIS A 13 6.07 10.53 7.53
CA HIS A 13 7.00 11.59 7.18
C HIS A 13 7.89 11.10 6.05
N ILE A 14 7.94 11.85 4.98
CA ILE A 14 8.78 11.60 3.79
C ILE A 14 9.63 12.83 3.56
N LYS A 15 10.93 12.64 3.37
CA LYS A 15 11.86 13.71 2.99
C LYS A 15 12.71 13.24 1.81
N ASN A 16 12.84 14.12 0.81
CA ASN A 16 13.66 13.94 -0.39
C ASN A 16 13.49 12.55 -1.04
N PHE A 17 12.24 12.23 -1.43
CA PHE A 17 11.92 10.98 -2.12
C PHE A 17 11.12 11.26 -3.40
N GLY A 18 11.74 11.04 -4.54
CA GLY A 18 11.22 11.41 -5.85
C GLY A 18 10.90 12.92 -5.93
N PRO A 19 9.70 13.31 -6.38
CA PRO A 19 9.30 14.71 -6.44
C PRO A 19 8.92 15.30 -5.08
N VAL A 20 8.90 14.49 -4.00
CA VAL A 20 8.51 14.94 -2.66
C VAL A 20 9.73 15.44 -1.91
N LYS A 21 9.83 16.76 -1.73
CA LYS A 21 10.87 17.37 -0.90
C LYS A 21 10.65 17.08 0.57
N GLU A 22 9.45 17.36 1.05
CA GLU A 22 9.02 17.03 2.41
C GLU A 22 7.50 16.89 2.48
N ALA A 23 7.03 15.86 3.18
CA ALA A 23 5.62 15.65 3.48
C ALA A 23 5.45 15.05 4.87
N ASN A 24 4.68 15.73 5.72
CA ASN A 24 4.27 15.27 7.04
C ASN A 24 2.76 15.02 7.03
N LEU A 25 2.35 13.77 7.08
CA LEU A 25 0.97 13.37 6.88
C LEU A 25 0.44 12.62 8.10
N THR A 26 -0.77 12.97 8.48
CA THR A 26 -1.57 12.17 9.40
C THR A 26 -2.65 11.47 8.61
N LEU A 27 -2.57 10.14 8.52
CA LEU A 27 -3.46 9.31 7.73
C LEU A 27 -4.63 8.83 8.59
N GLY A 28 -5.84 9.21 8.20
CA GLY A 28 -7.08 8.77 8.81
C GLY A 28 -7.68 7.53 8.12
N ARG A 29 -8.96 7.30 8.38
CA ARG A 29 -9.72 6.20 7.76
C ARG A 29 -9.89 6.40 6.24
N VAL A 30 -10.12 7.62 5.82
CA VAL A 30 -10.20 8.05 4.42
C VAL A 30 -9.29 9.24 4.25
N ASN A 31 -8.47 9.23 3.21
CA ASN A 31 -7.55 10.31 2.87
C ASN A 31 -7.70 10.64 1.39
N ILE A 32 -7.83 11.92 1.08
CA ILE A 32 -7.89 12.42 -0.29
C ILE A 32 -6.67 13.31 -0.53
N ILE A 33 -5.83 12.93 -1.49
CA ILE A 33 -4.63 13.68 -1.86
C ILE A 33 -4.88 14.35 -3.20
N THR A 34 -4.90 15.66 -3.22
CA THR A 34 -5.07 16.49 -4.43
C THR A 34 -3.81 17.30 -4.71
N GLY A 35 -3.67 17.78 -5.90
CA GLY A 35 -2.53 18.62 -6.32
C GLY A 35 -2.24 18.52 -7.80
N LEU A 36 -1.31 19.32 -8.28
CA LEU A 36 -0.90 19.38 -9.68
C LEU A 36 -0.38 18.01 -10.19
N GLN A 37 -0.41 17.81 -11.49
CA GLN A 37 0.22 16.66 -12.12
C GLN A 37 1.72 16.62 -11.75
N SER A 38 2.28 15.42 -11.58
CA SER A 38 3.69 15.20 -11.21
C SER A 38 4.13 15.76 -9.84
N SER A 39 3.21 16.22 -8.98
CA SER A 39 3.53 16.75 -7.65
C SER A 39 3.85 15.69 -6.59
N GLY A 40 3.96 14.41 -6.95
CA GLY A 40 4.31 13.33 -6.01
C GLY A 40 3.14 12.62 -5.34
N LYS A 41 1.88 12.88 -5.73
CA LYS A 41 0.68 12.21 -5.14
C LYS A 41 0.80 10.69 -5.13
N SER A 42 1.12 10.08 -6.27
CA SER A 42 1.31 8.63 -6.39
C SER A 42 2.50 8.13 -5.60
N CYS A 43 3.58 8.94 -5.50
CA CYS A 43 4.73 8.64 -4.65
C CYS A 43 4.32 8.50 -3.18
N VAL A 44 3.58 9.49 -2.66
CA VAL A 44 3.06 9.47 -1.29
C VAL A 44 2.14 8.26 -1.04
N LEU A 45 1.22 7.96 -1.96
CA LEU A 45 0.29 6.83 -1.84
C LEU A 45 1.03 5.49 -1.85
N LYS A 46 1.99 5.31 -2.77
CA LYS A 46 2.83 4.11 -2.83
C LYS A 46 3.64 3.93 -1.55
N THR A 47 4.25 5.01 -1.04
CA THR A 47 5.01 4.99 0.22
C THR A 47 4.12 4.62 1.41
N ALA A 48 2.92 5.21 1.52
CA ALA A 48 1.98 4.89 2.59
C ALA A 48 1.52 3.43 2.57
N CYS A 49 1.24 2.91 1.37
CA CYS A 49 0.88 1.51 1.16
C CYS A 49 2.04 0.58 1.55
N TYR A 50 3.25 0.89 1.08
CA TYR A 50 4.46 0.13 1.40
C TYR A 50 4.75 0.11 2.91
N CYS A 51 4.70 1.26 3.57
CA CYS A 51 4.91 1.34 5.02
C CYS A 51 3.89 0.50 5.79
N SER A 52 2.62 0.49 5.37
CA SER A 52 1.60 -0.39 5.97
C SER A 52 1.89 -1.87 5.72
N TRP A 53 2.45 -2.23 4.56
CA TRP A 53 2.89 -3.58 4.25
C TRP A 53 4.10 -3.99 5.11
N VAL A 54 5.08 -3.09 5.30
CA VAL A 54 6.23 -3.31 6.19
C VAL A 54 5.76 -3.56 7.62
N GLU A 55 4.84 -2.74 8.15
CA GLU A 55 4.22 -2.94 9.46
C GLU A 55 3.66 -4.36 9.60
N LYS A 56 2.87 -4.80 8.62
CA LYS A 56 2.30 -6.15 8.60
C LYS A 56 3.37 -7.25 8.54
N ARG A 57 4.42 -7.06 7.76
CA ARG A 57 5.53 -8.01 7.66
C ARG A 57 6.31 -8.12 8.96
N LEU A 58 6.61 -7.00 9.61
CA LEU A 58 7.28 -6.97 10.91
C LEU A 58 6.46 -7.68 11.98
N GLU A 59 5.14 -7.46 11.99
CA GLU A 59 4.24 -8.14 12.93
C GLU A 59 4.16 -9.65 12.69
N LEU A 60 4.12 -10.09 11.45
CA LEU A 60 4.08 -11.52 11.10
C LEU A 60 5.40 -12.24 11.41
N SER A 61 6.52 -11.64 11.08
CA SER A 61 7.84 -12.25 11.25
C SER A 61 8.37 -12.15 12.68
N GLN A 62 7.89 -11.16 13.43
CA GLN A 62 8.39 -10.80 14.77
C GLN A 62 9.91 -10.50 14.79
N LYS A 63 10.50 -10.33 13.62
CA LYS A 63 11.94 -10.11 13.43
C LYS A 63 12.18 -8.95 12.47
N VAL A 64 13.15 -8.13 12.79
CA VAL A 64 13.61 -7.02 11.91
C VAL A 64 14.50 -7.55 10.78
N ASN A 65 14.93 -8.80 10.85
CA ASN A 65 15.97 -9.40 10.00
C ASN A 65 15.75 -9.29 8.48
N GLY A 66 14.52 -9.00 8.01
CA GLY A 66 14.26 -8.72 6.59
C GLY A 66 14.60 -7.29 6.15
N PHE A 67 14.85 -6.38 7.10
CA PHE A 67 15.13 -4.96 6.84
C PHE A 67 16.36 -4.44 7.61
N GLY A 68 17.07 -5.34 8.31
CA GLY A 68 18.07 -4.96 9.32
C GLY A 68 19.32 -4.26 8.79
N ASP A 69 19.64 -4.45 7.52
CA ASP A 69 20.74 -3.75 6.85
C ASP A 69 20.31 -2.45 6.16
N GLY A 70 19.06 -2.04 6.33
CA GLY A 70 18.49 -0.83 5.72
C GLY A 70 18.35 -0.90 4.20
N SER A 71 19.27 -1.53 3.48
CA SER A 71 19.21 -1.61 2.03
C SER A 71 17.97 -2.38 1.57
N ALA A 72 17.63 -3.48 2.22
CA ALA A 72 16.47 -4.29 1.89
C ALA A 72 15.14 -3.51 1.96
N PHE A 73 15.02 -2.54 2.88
CA PHE A 73 13.81 -1.70 2.96
C PHE A 73 13.57 -0.92 1.67
N ILE A 74 14.60 -0.21 1.21
CA ILE A 74 14.46 0.67 0.04
C ILE A 74 14.49 -0.12 -1.28
N ASP A 75 15.26 -1.20 -1.36
CA ASP A 75 15.38 -2.03 -2.55
C ASP A 75 14.09 -2.77 -2.86
N ILE A 76 13.41 -3.30 -1.84
CA ILE A 76 12.09 -3.93 -2.00
C ILE A 76 11.08 -2.90 -2.48
N MET A 77 11.05 -1.71 -1.89
CA MET A 77 10.16 -0.62 -2.28
C MET A 77 10.43 -0.19 -3.73
N ALA A 78 11.69 0.04 -4.07
CA ALA A 78 12.10 0.47 -5.40
C ALA A 78 11.72 -0.55 -6.48
N LYS A 79 11.97 -1.83 -6.21
CA LYS A 79 11.64 -2.94 -7.14
C LYS A 79 10.13 -3.15 -7.27
N TYR A 80 9.39 -3.17 -6.15
CA TYR A 80 7.97 -3.50 -6.14
C TYR A 80 7.11 -2.42 -6.80
N TYR A 81 7.46 -1.14 -6.60
CA TYR A 81 6.72 0.01 -7.13
C TYR A 81 7.44 0.71 -8.30
N GLN A 82 8.57 0.16 -8.78
CA GLN A 82 9.41 0.76 -9.84
C GLN A 82 9.82 2.22 -9.49
N MET A 83 10.34 2.40 -8.29
CA MET A 83 10.70 3.73 -7.76
C MET A 83 12.22 3.90 -7.53
N ALA A 84 13.05 3.12 -8.22
CA ALA A 84 14.52 3.19 -8.05
C ALA A 84 15.09 4.60 -8.29
N GLY A 85 14.60 5.30 -9.30
CA GLY A 85 14.99 6.68 -9.60
C GLY A 85 14.47 7.75 -8.65
N TYR A 86 13.75 7.38 -7.59
CA TYR A 86 13.18 8.31 -6.61
C TYR A 86 14.02 8.44 -5.35
N ILE A 87 15.07 7.63 -5.24
CA ILE A 87 15.95 7.58 -4.07
C ILE A 87 17.04 8.65 -4.24
N HIS A 88 17.17 9.53 -3.27
CA HIS A 88 18.23 10.54 -3.16
C HIS A 88 19.12 10.22 -1.96
N ASP A 89 20.33 10.74 -1.92
CA ASP A 89 21.31 10.45 -0.86
C ASP A 89 20.81 10.79 0.55
N ASP A 90 19.93 11.78 0.65
CA ASP A 90 19.32 12.26 1.90
C ASP A 90 17.83 11.85 2.03
N THR A 91 17.41 10.81 1.33
CA THR A 91 16.05 10.27 1.46
C THR A 91 15.81 9.77 2.89
N TYR A 92 14.74 10.25 3.49
CA TYR A 92 14.28 9.82 4.80
C TYR A 92 12.80 9.47 4.77
N ILE A 93 12.44 8.33 5.37
CA ILE A 93 11.06 7.87 5.50
C ILE A 93 10.83 7.44 6.94
N GLU A 94 9.83 8.02 7.60
CA GLU A 94 9.39 7.62 8.93
C GLU A 94 7.91 7.28 8.91
N TYR A 95 7.56 6.20 9.58
CA TYR A 95 6.19 5.74 9.70
C TYR A 95 5.88 5.37 11.15
N GLU A 96 4.79 5.88 11.65
CA GLU A 96 4.38 5.70 13.03
C GLU A 96 2.89 5.34 13.12
N THR A 97 2.59 4.31 13.89
CA THR A 97 1.24 3.90 14.23
C THR A 97 1.08 3.79 15.75
N ARG A 98 -0.06 3.34 16.20
CA ARG A 98 -0.25 2.98 17.62
C ARG A 98 0.51 1.71 18.02
N TYR A 99 0.99 0.93 17.05
CA TYR A 99 1.59 -0.39 17.26
C TYR A 99 3.12 -0.36 17.19
N LEU A 100 3.66 0.44 16.29
CA LEU A 100 5.10 0.55 16.09
C LEU A 100 5.47 1.93 15.53
N LYS A 101 6.76 2.20 15.56
CA LYS A 101 7.40 3.28 14.81
C LYS A 101 8.63 2.71 14.12
N PHE A 102 8.83 3.03 12.85
CA PHE A 102 10.08 2.79 12.17
C PHE A 102 10.52 3.98 11.35
N SER A 103 11.81 4.06 11.08
CA SER A 103 12.40 5.05 10.19
C SER A 103 13.48 4.41 9.33
N TYR A 104 13.62 4.93 8.14
CA TYR A 104 14.69 4.62 7.21
C TYR A 104 15.43 5.90 6.83
N ASP A 105 16.73 5.89 6.94
CA ASP A 105 17.64 6.96 6.54
C ASP A 105 18.60 6.42 5.47
N HIS A 106 18.54 6.99 4.27
CA HIS A 106 19.35 6.52 3.14
C HIS A 106 20.81 6.95 3.26
N SER A 107 21.10 8.08 3.91
CA SER A 107 22.46 8.59 4.09
C SER A 107 23.31 7.65 4.94
N SER A 108 22.71 7.09 5.99
CA SER A 108 23.35 6.12 6.89
C SER A 108 23.02 4.66 6.53
N LYS A 109 22.14 4.42 5.55
CA LYS A 109 21.61 3.09 5.21
C LYS A 109 21.01 2.36 6.41
N THR A 110 20.39 3.10 7.31
CA THR A 110 19.92 2.58 8.59
C THR A 110 18.40 2.45 8.61
N PHE A 111 17.92 1.27 9.01
CA PHE A 111 16.53 1.02 9.34
C PHE A 111 16.39 0.81 10.84
N LEU A 112 15.62 1.67 11.50
CA LEU A 112 15.34 1.59 12.93
C LEU A 112 13.89 1.28 13.18
N MET A 113 13.57 0.39 14.14
CA MET A 113 12.20 0.03 14.46
C MET A 113 12.02 -0.16 15.97
N ASN A 114 10.91 0.39 16.49
CA ASN A 114 10.51 0.25 17.87
C ASN A 114 9.06 -0.20 17.99
N TRP A 115 8.79 -1.25 18.75
CA TRP A 115 7.45 -1.66 19.12
C TRP A 115 6.87 -0.72 20.16
N LYS A 116 5.57 -0.49 20.06
CA LYS A 116 4.80 0.22 21.10
C LYS A 116 3.99 -0.75 21.97
N SER A 117 3.51 -0.27 23.09
CA SER A 117 2.75 -1.08 24.06
C SER A 117 1.52 -1.78 23.46
N LYS A 118 0.88 -1.14 22.47
CA LYS A 118 -0.35 -1.65 21.84
C LYS A 118 -0.10 -2.61 20.65
N ARG A 119 1.13 -3.09 20.43
CA ARG A 119 1.44 -3.99 19.30
C ARG A 119 0.52 -5.20 19.20
N TRP A 120 0.10 -5.76 20.32
CA TRP A 120 -0.73 -6.96 20.39
C TRP A 120 -2.18 -6.76 19.94
N GLU A 121 -2.63 -5.51 19.79
CA GLU A 121 -3.95 -5.15 19.27
C GLU A 121 -3.99 -5.09 17.73
N TYR A 122 -2.88 -5.33 17.04
CA TYR A 122 -2.80 -5.22 15.58
C TYR A 122 -3.59 -6.32 14.87
N LYS A 123 -4.55 -5.93 14.04
CA LYS A 123 -5.51 -6.85 13.38
C LYS A 123 -5.06 -7.37 12.01
N ARG A 124 -3.83 -7.11 11.57
CA ARG A 124 -3.26 -7.59 10.30
C ARG A 124 -4.17 -7.36 9.08
N PRO A 125 -4.52 -6.10 8.77
CA PRO A 125 -5.45 -5.80 7.68
C PRO A 125 -4.90 -6.30 6.33
N LYS A 126 -5.81 -6.55 5.37
CA LYS A 126 -5.39 -6.67 3.97
C LYS A 126 -4.90 -5.31 3.50
N ILE A 127 -3.74 -5.28 2.84
CA ILE A 127 -3.16 -4.09 2.23
C ILE A 127 -3.13 -4.35 0.73
N SER A 128 -3.68 -3.43 -0.04
CA SER A 128 -3.71 -3.51 -1.49
C SER A 128 -3.49 -2.14 -2.09
N TYR A 129 -2.63 -2.05 -3.08
CA TYR A 129 -2.45 -0.86 -3.90
C TYR A 129 -3.22 -1.03 -5.21
N VAL A 130 -4.13 -0.12 -5.50
CA VAL A 130 -4.88 -0.11 -6.77
C VAL A 130 -4.21 0.87 -7.72
N PRO A 131 -3.49 0.41 -8.76
CA PRO A 131 -2.79 1.28 -9.68
C PRO A 131 -3.72 2.14 -10.54
N ALA A 132 -3.19 3.23 -11.09
CA ALA A 132 -3.94 4.11 -11.99
C ALA A 132 -4.38 3.35 -13.26
N ASP A 133 -3.50 2.46 -13.74
CA ASP A 133 -3.68 1.68 -14.97
C ASP A 133 -4.57 0.43 -14.78
N ARG A 134 -5.33 0.37 -13.71
CA ARG A 134 -6.20 -0.77 -13.36
C ARG A 134 -7.17 -1.19 -14.48
N ASN A 135 -7.53 -0.26 -15.36
CA ASN A 135 -8.44 -0.55 -16.49
C ASN A 135 -7.83 -1.50 -17.52
N LEU A 136 -6.50 -1.57 -17.61
CA LEU A 136 -5.79 -2.51 -18.50
C LEU A 136 -6.09 -3.97 -18.14
N VAL A 137 -6.38 -4.25 -16.87
CA VAL A 137 -6.70 -5.61 -16.39
C VAL A 137 -7.91 -6.21 -17.11
N ALA A 138 -8.90 -5.39 -17.39
CA ALA A 138 -10.10 -5.82 -18.11
C ALA A 138 -9.85 -6.03 -19.61
N ALA A 139 -8.84 -5.35 -20.17
CA ALA A 139 -8.56 -5.30 -21.60
C ALA A 139 -7.52 -6.34 -22.07
N ILE A 140 -6.73 -6.91 -21.16
CA ILE A 140 -5.64 -7.81 -21.53
C ILE A 140 -5.93 -9.26 -21.12
N PRO A 141 -6.37 -10.13 -22.04
CA PRO A 141 -6.44 -11.56 -21.80
C PRO A 141 -5.03 -12.16 -21.67
N GLY A 142 -4.82 -13.05 -20.72
CA GLY A 142 -3.53 -13.74 -20.57
C GLY A 142 -2.40 -12.89 -20.01
N TRP A 143 -2.70 -11.90 -19.18
CA TRP A 143 -1.76 -10.98 -18.55
C TRP A 143 -0.57 -11.66 -17.82
N SER A 144 -0.71 -12.92 -17.43
CA SER A 144 0.34 -13.67 -16.71
C SER A 144 1.64 -13.84 -17.50
N SER A 145 1.61 -13.64 -18.82
CA SER A 145 2.77 -13.68 -19.69
C SER A 145 3.46 -12.31 -19.88
N LEU A 146 2.89 -11.24 -19.33
CA LEU A 146 3.43 -9.90 -19.47
C LEU A 146 4.42 -9.59 -18.33
N SER A 147 5.51 -8.90 -18.68
CA SER A 147 6.43 -8.35 -17.69
C SER A 147 5.83 -7.10 -17.06
N MET A 148 5.37 -7.22 -15.83
CA MET A 148 4.74 -6.15 -15.06
C MET A 148 5.45 -5.93 -13.74
N ASP A 149 5.22 -4.77 -13.11
CA ASP A 149 5.70 -4.53 -11.76
C ASP A 149 4.95 -5.36 -10.71
N GLY A 150 5.57 -5.56 -9.54
CA GLY A 150 5.03 -6.44 -8.50
C GLY A 150 3.67 -6.00 -7.99
N ASN A 151 3.41 -4.70 -7.92
CA ASN A 151 2.14 -4.17 -7.44
C ASN A 151 1.00 -4.39 -8.46
N MET A 152 1.30 -4.32 -9.75
CA MET A 152 0.32 -4.60 -10.81
C MET A 152 -0.04 -6.09 -10.81
N ILE A 153 0.96 -6.97 -10.71
CA ILE A 153 0.74 -8.43 -10.64
C ILE A 153 -0.15 -8.77 -9.43
N GLU A 154 0.12 -8.18 -8.27
CA GLU A 154 -0.69 -8.42 -7.07
C GLU A 154 -2.13 -7.93 -7.26
N PHE A 155 -2.31 -6.72 -7.79
CA PHE A 155 -3.63 -6.18 -8.10
C PHE A 155 -4.40 -7.08 -9.07
N MET A 156 -3.77 -7.53 -10.15
CA MET A 156 -4.39 -8.41 -11.15
C MET A 156 -4.77 -9.77 -10.56
N SER A 157 -3.90 -10.33 -9.73
CA SER A 157 -4.19 -11.58 -9.00
C SER A 157 -5.38 -11.43 -8.05
N ASP A 158 -5.45 -10.32 -7.31
CA ASP A 158 -6.57 -10.01 -6.44
C ASP A 158 -7.87 -9.81 -7.22
N TRP A 159 -7.79 -9.11 -8.36
CA TRP A 159 -8.93 -8.92 -9.27
C TRP A 159 -9.47 -10.24 -9.81
N ASP A 160 -8.59 -11.11 -10.32
CA ASP A 160 -9.01 -12.43 -10.85
C ASP A 160 -9.64 -13.30 -9.77
N ARG A 161 -9.08 -13.26 -8.56
CA ARG A 161 -9.63 -13.98 -7.40
C ARG A 161 -10.99 -13.43 -7.00
N ALA A 162 -11.15 -12.10 -6.94
CA ALA A 162 -12.41 -11.45 -6.62
C ALA A 162 -13.47 -11.79 -7.69
N ARG A 163 -13.11 -11.71 -8.97
CA ARG A 163 -14.01 -12.04 -10.08
C ARG A 163 -14.49 -13.48 -10.03
N LYS A 164 -13.59 -14.43 -9.72
CA LYS A 164 -13.95 -15.85 -9.55
C LYS A 164 -14.85 -16.07 -8.35
N PHE A 165 -14.59 -15.38 -7.26
CA PHE A 165 -15.42 -15.45 -6.05
C PHE A 165 -16.82 -14.87 -6.30
N LEU A 166 -16.90 -13.70 -6.90
CA LEU A 166 -18.16 -12.99 -7.14
C LEU A 166 -19.05 -13.62 -8.26
N LYS A 167 -18.50 -14.50 -9.09
CA LYS A 167 -19.29 -15.29 -10.06
C LYS A 167 -20.20 -16.35 -9.43
N ARG A 168 -20.00 -16.67 -8.15
CA ARG A 168 -20.86 -17.59 -7.41
C ARG A 168 -21.97 -16.78 -6.74
N GLU A 169 -23.21 -16.96 -7.17
CA GLU A 169 -24.38 -16.21 -6.62
C GLU A 169 -24.50 -16.35 -5.10
N GLU A 170 -24.17 -17.51 -4.54
CA GLU A 170 -24.16 -17.77 -3.11
C GLU A 170 -23.31 -16.78 -2.31
N ASN A 171 -22.22 -16.30 -2.87
CA ASN A 171 -21.29 -15.39 -2.18
C ASN A 171 -21.84 -13.96 -2.06
N PHE A 172 -22.80 -13.55 -2.89
CA PHE A 172 -23.42 -12.23 -2.78
C PHE A 172 -24.40 -12.16 -1.62
N LEU A 173 -25.10 -13.25 -1.33
CA LEU A 173 -26.05 -13.35 -0.22
C LEU A 173 -25.30 -13.24 1.12
N ASP A 174 -24.15 -13.90 1.24
CA ASP A 174 -23.31 -13.88 2.44
C ASP A 174 -22.72 -12.48 2.75
N LEU A 175 -22.52 -11.66 1.73
CA LEU A 175 -22.01 -10.29 1.90
C LEU A 175 -23.12 -9.27 2.19
N GLY A 176 -24.39 -9.67 2.19
CA GLY A 176 -25.52 -8.76 2.38
C GLY A 176 -25.61 -7.66 1.31
N MET A 177 -25.01 -7.88 0.14
CA MET A 177 -24.98 -6.93 -0.97
C MET A 177 -26.02 -7.31 -2.01
N THR A 178 -26.91 -6.39 -2.35
CA THR A 178 -27.75 -6.50 -3.55
C THR A 178 -26.96 -5.93 -4.73
N TYR A 179 -26.77 -6.72 -5.76
CA TYR A 179 -26.07 -6.30 -6.98
C TYR A 179 -27.02 -6.43 -8.17
N SER A 180 -27.24 -5.35 -8.90
CA SER A 180 -27.88 -5.38 -10.21
C SER A 180 -26.82 -5.30 -11.30
N TYR A 181 -26.75 -6.28 -12.16
CA TYR A 181 -25.89 -6.29 -13.33
C TYR A 181 -26.73 -5.96 -14.55
N ASP A 182 -26.59 -4.76 -15.07
CA ASP A 182 -27.10 -4.42 -16.39
C ASP A 182 -26.08 -4.90 -17.44
N SER A 183 -26.39 -6.02 -18.08
CA SER A 183 -25.66 -6.38 -19.28
C SER A 183 -26.04 -5.36 -20.36
N LEU A 184 -25.13 -4.46 -20.70
CA LEU A 184 -25.19 -3.75 -21.94
C LEU A 184 -25.05 -4.80 -23.07
N SER A 185 -26.14 -5.30 -23.56
CA SER A 185 -26.17 -6.00 -24.84
C SER A 185 -25.82 -4.95 -25.89
N ASN A 186 -24.62 -5.03 -26.46
CA ASN A 186 -24.39 -4.45 -27.77
C ASN A 186 -25.34 -5.18 -28.74
N SER A 187 -26.50 -4.63 -28.91
CA SER A 187 -27.30 -4.89 -30.11
C SER A 187 -26.79 -3.96 -31.19
N ASP A 188 -26.25 -4.54 -32.24
CA ASP A 188 -25.83 -3.91 -33.48
C ASP A 188 -26.90 -2.95 -34.03
#